data_dd483b6e7cd36ba0cc6d7b2739358267
#
_entry.id   dd483b6e7cd36ba0cc6d7b2739358267
#
_cell.length_a   1.000
_cell.length_b   1.000
_cell.length_c   1.000
_cell.angle_alpha   90.00
_cell.angle_beta   90.00
_cell.angle_gamma   90.00
#
_symmetry.space_group_name_H-M   'P 1'
#
loop_
_entity.id
_entity.type
_entity.pdbx_description
1 polymer ?
#
loop_
_entity_poly.entity_id
_entity_poly.type
_entity_poly.pdbx_seq_one_letter_code
_entity_poly.pdbx_strand_id
1 'polypeptide(L)'
;FKNIGRGNINSYGAFIKKIRGTFGYITNLNKIVKSKENVAHHYDISEKLYDLFLDKNRQYSCAYFKNDNDTLEQAQNNKIHHIIKKLNIQPNQKVLDIGSGWGTLALAIAKKTNARVTGITLSENQFEYSNNKAKEMNLSNQVDFKLIDYRQLNEKYDRVVSVGMFEHVGRKFYKTYFNTVFKLLNEKGIALIHTIGSSMPPRDPQPWIQKYIFPGGYTPSLSEVAKPIEKSGLIVSDIEVLRMHYAHTLRN
;
A
#
# COMPACT_ATOMS: atom_id res chain seq x y z
N PHE A 1 9.09 16.43 24.49
CA PHE A 1 7.85 15.75 24.90
C PHE A 1 8.15 14.87 26.11
N LYS A 2 7.72 15.31 27.31
CA LYS A 2 7.88 14.60 28.59
C LYS A 2 6.84 13.49 28.70
N ASN A 3 7.28 12.40 29.31
CA ASN A 3 6.57 11.19 29.75
C ASN A 3 5.10 11.40 30.13
N ILE A 4 4.20 10.75 29.43
CA ILE A 4 2.83 10.45 29.92
C ILE A 4 2.87 9.07 30.58
N GLY A 5 2.52 9.10 31.87
CA GLY A 5 2.56 8.09 32.90
C GLY A 5 2.52 6.61 32.50
N ARG A 6 3.46 5.86 33.06
CA ARG A 6 3.34 4.41 33.25
C ARG A 6 2.30 4.12 34.34
N GLY A 7 1.05 3.94 33.95
CA GLY A 7 0.05 3.39 34.83
C GLY A 7 0.37 1.92 35.13
N ASN A 8 0.33 1.54 36.39
CA ASN A 8 0.44 0.17 36.89
C ASN A 8 -0.62 -0.71 36.22
N ILE A 9 -0.18 -1.58 35.30
CA ILE A 9 -1.06 -2.57 34.67
C ILE A 9 -1.10 -3.76 35.61
N ASN A 10 -2.26 -3.99 36.26
CA ASN A 10 -2.52 -5.19 37.05
C ASN A 10 -2.19 -6.45 36.26
N SER A 11 -1.58 -7.45 36.91
CA SER A 11 -1.11 -8.73 36.30
C SER A 11 -2.21 -9.45 35.49
N TYR A 12 -3.48 -9.26 35.84
CA TYR A 12 -4.66 -9.77 35.15
C TYR A 12 -4.85 -9.11 33.77
N GLY A 13 -4.62 -7.80 33.68
CA GLY A 13 -4.67 -7.05 32.41
C GLY A 13 -3.53 -7.45 31.45
N ALA A 14 -2.36 -7.78 31.99
CA ALA A 14 -1.22 -8.27 31.18
C ALA A 14 -1.49 -9.70 30.66
N PHE A 15 -2.13 -10.56 31.42
CA PHE A 15 -2.52 -11.92 31.03
C PHE A 15 -3.60 -11.91 29.92
N ILE A 16 -4.65 -11.09 30.08
CA ILE A 16 -5.68 -10.90 29.06
C ILE A 16 -5.11 -10.29 27.79
N LYS A 17 -4.16 -9.35 27.92
CA LYS A 17 -3.46 -8.74 26.79
C LYS A 17 -2.59 -9.76 26.03
N LYS A 18 -1.95 -10.69 26.76
CA LYS A 18 -1.14 -11.79 26.18
C LYS A 18 -2.03 -12.80 25.44
N ILE A 19 -3.18 -13.18 25.99
CA ILE A 19 -4.16 -14.07 25.34
C ILE A 19 -4.77 -13.38 24.11
N ARG A 20 -5.19 -12.10 24.19
CA ARG A 20 -5.69 -11.34 23.05
C ARG A 20 -4.64 -11.14 21.97
N GLY A 21 -3.37 -10.90 22.33
CA GLY A 21 -2.26 -10.82 21.39
C GLY A 21 -2.06 -12.13 20.63
N THR A 22 -2.16 -13.26 21.32
CA THR A 22 -2.05 -14.59 20.69
C THR A 22 -3.25 -14.89 19.78
N PHE A 23 -4.47 -14.54 20.21
CA PHE A 23 -5.68 -14.66 19.38
C PHE A 23 -5.66 -13.69 18.19
N GLY A 24 -5.27 -12.42 18.39
CA GLY A 24 -5.11 -11.44 17.30
C GLY A 24 -4.06 -11.89 16.28
N TYR A 25 -3.00 -12.55 16.74
CA TYR A 25 -1.99 -13.14 15.87
C TYR A 25 -2.52 -14.32 15.02
N ILE A 26 -3.48 -15.10 15.55
CA ILE A 26 -4.10 -16.23 14.83
C ILE A 26 -5.18 -15.74 13.85
N THR A 27 -5.90 -14.66 14.16
CA THR A 27 -6.98 -14.13 13.31
C THR A 27 -6.49 -13.34 12.11
N ASN A 28 -5.24 -12.85 12.09
CA ASN A 28 -4.62 -12.14 10.97
C ASN A 28 -4.00 -13.08 9.90
N LEU A 29 -4.64 -14.23 9.64
CA LEU A 29 -4.25 -15.13 8.56
C LEU A 29 -4.87 -14.63 7.23
N ASN A 30 -4.13 -13.79 6.52
CA ASN A 30 -4.54 -13.30 5.20
C ASN A 30 -4.14 -14.32 4.10
N LYS A 31 -4.80 -15.48 4.09
CA LYS A 31 -4.72 -16.45 2.98
C LYS A 31 -5.29 -15.79 1.72
N ILE A 32 -4.89 -16.26 0.52
CA ILE A 32 -5.31 -15.68 -0.77
C ILE A 32 -6.83 -15.48 -0.85
N VAL A 33 -7.62 -16.48 -0.46
CA VAL A 33 -9.10 -16.40 -0.45
C VAL A 33 -9.60 -15.28 0.47
N LYS A 34 -9.08 -15.22 1.69
CA LYS A 34 -9.49 -14.20 2.68
C LYS A 34 -9.02 -12.80 2.31
N SER A 35 -7.91 -12.67 1.59
CA SER A 35 -7.44 -11.38 1.05
C SER A 35 -8.42 -10.82 0.04
N LYS A 36 -8.97 -11.66 -0.85
CA LYS A 36 -9.99 -11.26 -1.84
C LYS A 36 -11.27 -10.79 -1.14
N GLU A 37 -11.77 -11.54 -0.16
CA GLU A 37 -12.97 -11.18 0.63
C GLU A 37 -12.79 -9.86 1.40
N ASN A 38 -11.65 -9.66 2.05
CA ASN A 38 -11.37 -8.44 2.81
C ASN A 38 -11.27 -7.21 1.90
N VAL A 39 -10.63 -7.35 0.73
CA VAL A 39 -10.50 -6.27 -0.26
C VAL A 39 -11.87 -5.95 -0.87
N ALA A 40 -12.66 -6.95 -1.27
CA ALA A 40 -14.01 -6.76 -1.77
C ALA A 40 -14.88 -6.01 -0.74
N HIS A 41 -14.91 -6.47 0.50
CA HIS A 41 -15.69 -5.82 1.56
C HIS A 41 -15.30 -4.35 1.81
N HIS A 42 -14.04 -3.99 1.63
CA HIS A 42 -13.57 -2.63 1.86
C HIS A 42 -13.77 -1.72 0.63
N TYR A 43 -13.60 -2.23 -0.58
CA TYR A 43 -13.63 -1.44 -1.82
C TYR A 43 -14.93 -1.56 -2.63
N ASP A 44 -15.84 -2.48 -2.29
CA ASP A 44 -17.19 -2.57 -2.86
C ASP A 44 -18.18 -1.57 -2.21
N ILE A 45 -17.68 -0.67 -1.36
CA ILE A 45 -18.41 0.51 -0.93
C ILE A 45 -18.71 1.36 -2.17
N SER A 46 -19.93 1.92 -2.24
CA SER A 46 -20.40 2.74 -3.35
C SER A 46 -19.32 3.74 -3.82
N GLU A 47 -19.02 3.76 -5.13
CA GLU A 47 -18.12 4.72 -5.77
C GLU A 47 -18.43 6.18 -5.38
N LYS A 48 -19.72 6.50 -5.18
CA LYS A 48 -20.20 7.82 -4.73
C LYS A 48 -19.62 8.24 -3.38
N LEU A 49 -19.30 7.29 -2.49
CA LEU A 49 -18.68 7.63 -1.22
C LEU A 49 -17.23 8.09 -1.43
N TYR A 50 -16.48 7.43 -2.30
CA TYR A 50 -15.10 7.82 -2.63
C TYR A 50 -15.04 9.21 -3.28
N ASP A 51 -15.99 9.54 -4.13
CA ASP A 51 -16.09 10.85 -4.79
C ASP A 51 -16.35 12.02 -3.81
N LEU A 52 -16.80 11.73 -2.57
CA LEU A 52 -17.05 12.75 -1.54
C LEU A 52 -15.77 13.25 -0.85
N PHE A 53 -14.71 12.45 -0.78
CA PHE A 53 -13.53 12.79 0.03
C PHE A 53 -12.17 12.52 -0.64
N LEU A 54 -12.15 11.81 -1.79
CA LEU A 54 -10.92 11.61 -2.55
C LEU A 54 -10.75 12.70 -3.62
N ASP A 55 -9.51 12.82 -4.12
CA ASP A 55 -9.24 13.63 -5.30
C ASP A 55 -9.95 13.05 -6.54
N LYS A 56 -10.05 13.87 -7.61
CA LYS A 56 -10.72 13.48 -8.86
C LYS A 56 -10.21 12.19 -9.50
N ASN A 57 -9.02 11.76 -9.15
CA ASN A 57 -8.40 10.55 -9.65
C ASN A 57 -8.52 9.37 -8.66
N ARG A 58 -9.32 9.53 -7.59
CA ARG A 58 -9.61 8.50 -6.58
C ARG A 58 -8.37 7.88 -5.94
N GLN A 59 -7.35 8.70 -5.62
CA GLN A 59 -6.15 8.23 -4.95
C GLN A 59 -6.39 8.09 -3.45
N TYR A 60 -6.56 6.87 -2.96
CA TYR A 60 -6.82 6.58 -1.54
C TYR A 60 -5.51 6.24 -0.80
N SER A 61 -4.62 7.21 -0.70
CA SER A 61 -3.35 7.10 0.02
C SER A 61 -2.80 8.48 0.39
N CYS A 62 -1.80 8.53 1.28
CA CYS A 62 -1.18 9.77 1.70
C CYS A 62 -0.67 10.59 0.51
N ALA A 63 -1.10 11.85 0.40
CA ALA A 63 -0.64 12.80 -0.60
C ALA A 63 0.73 13.41 -0.21
N TYR A 64 1.42 14.07 -1.16
CA TYR A 64 2.71 14.70 -0.96
C TYR A 64 2.61 16.21 -1.16
N PHE A 65 2.50 16.96 -0.08
CA PHE A 65 2.37 18.42 -0.07
C PHE A 65 3.76 19.06 -0.16
N LYS A 66 4.08 19.71 -1.26
CA LYS A 66 5.33 20.46 -1.40
C LYS A 66 5.26 21.81 -0.69
N ASN A 67 4.06 22.38 -0.66
CA ASN A 67 3.76 23.64 -0.01
C ASN A 67 2.51 23.48 0.85
N ASP A 68 2.40 24.28 1.93
CA ASP A 68 1.26 24.23 2.84
C ASP A 68 -0.08 24.59 2.17
N ASN A 69 -0.04 25.31 1.06
CA ASN A 69 -1.20 25.74 0.29
C ASN A 69 -1.55 24.83 -0.90
N ASP A 70 -0.85 23.69 -1.05
CA ASP A 70 -1.18 22.74 -2.11
C ASP A 70 -2.60 22.19 -1.88
N THR A 71 -3.43 22.17 -2.94
CA THR A 71 -4.72 21.43 -2.90
C THR A 71 -4.46 19.93 -2.83
N LEU A 72 -5.49 19.15 -2.46
CA LEU A 72 -5.39 17.68 -2.44
C LEU A 72 -4.98 17.13 -3.81
N GLU A 73 -5.57 17.65 -4.90
CA GLU A 73 -5.22 17.24 -6.27
C GLU A 73 -3.76 17.54 -6.61
N GLN A 74 -3.26 18.72 -6.23
CA GLN A 74 -1.87 19.07 -6.43
C GLN A 74 -0.94 18.15 -5.64
N ALA A 75 -1.25 17.90 -4.37
CA ALA A 75 -0.47 17.04 -3.50
C ALA A 75 -0.49 15.57 -3.96
N GLN A 76 -1.62 15.07 -4.47
CA GLN A 76 -1.71 13.73 -5.05
C GLN A 76 -0.91 13.62 -6.36
N ASN A 77 -0.92 14.63 -7.21
CA ASN A 77 -0.06 14.69 -8.39
C ASN A 77 1.43 14.78 -8.00
N ASN A 78 1.77 15.54 -6.98
CA ASN A 78 3.12 15.63 -6.45
C ASN A 78 3.62 14.25 -5.95
N LYS A 79 2.76 13.47 -5.28
CA LYS A 79 3.05 12.10 -4.87
C LYS A 79 3.43 11.22 -6.07
N ILE A 80 2.64 11.25 -7.14
CA ILE A 80 2.95 10.47 -8.36
C ILE A 80 4.32 10.84 -8.92
N HIS A 81 4.61 12.13 -9.06
CA HIS A 81 5.92 12.59 -9.53
C HIS A 81 7.07 12.17 -8.61
N HIS A 82 6.85 12.24 -7.29
CA HIS A 82 7.82 11.82 -6.29
C HIS A 82 8.15 10.33 -6.40
N ILE A 83 7.13 9.49 -6.53
CA ILE A 83 7.27 8.04 -6.72
C ILE A 83 8.03 7.73 -8.01
N ILE A 84 7.65 8.33 -9.14
CA ILE A 84 8.33 8.15 -10.44
C ILE A 84 9.81 8.51 -10.33
N LYS A 85 10.12 9.63 -9.66
CA LYS A 85 11.49 10.10 -9.47
C LYS A 85 12.30 9.15 -8.58
N LYS A 86 11.74 8.70 -7.45
CA LYS A 86 12.40 7.74 -6.55
C LYS A 86 12.67 6.39 -7.23
N LEU A 87 11.74 5.91 -8.03
CA LEU A 87 11.91 4.68 -8.78
C LEU A 87 12.86 4.83 -9.98
N ASN A 88 13.22 6.06 -10.35
CA ASN A 88 14.06 6.35 -11.53
C ASN A 88 13.60 5.56 -12.76
N ILE A 89 12.31 5.69 -13.08
CA ILE A 89 11.69 4.94 -14.17
C ILE A 89 12.19 5.48 -15.52
N GLN A 90 12.69 4.57 -16.38
CA GLN A 90 13.14 4.89 -17.74
C GLN A 90 12.11 4.42 -18.77
N PRO A 91 12.11 5.02 -19.99
CA PRO A 91 11.23 4.56 -21.06
C PRO A 91 11.40 3.07 -21.35
N ASN A 92 10.29 2.41 -21.73
CA ASN A 92 10.23 0.99 -22.06
C ASN A 92 10.50 0.00 -20.90
N GLN A 93 10.81 0.47 -19.69
CA GLN A 93 10.92 -0.40 -18.52
C GLN A 93 9.60 -1.06 -18.18
N LYS A 94 9.67 -2.28 -17.63
CA LYS A 94 8.53 -2.99 -17.07
C LYS A 94 8.34 -2.59 -15.61
N VAL A 95 7.17 -2.06 -15.29
CA VAL A 95 6.78 -1.62 -13.95
C VAL A 95 5.61 -2.46 -13.45
N LEU A 96 5.70 -2.95 -12.22
CA LEU A 96 4.58 -3.61 -11.53
C LEU A 96 4.01 -2.67 -10.45
N ASP A 97 2.71 -2.43 -10.47
CA ASP A 97 1.95 -1.72 -9.42
C ASP A 97 1.12 -2.73 -8.63
N ILE A 98 1.58 -3.07 -7.41
CA ILE A 98 0.93 -4.05 -6.53
C ILE A 98 -0.15 -3.36 -5.70
N GLY A 99 -1.41 -3.69 -5.95
CA GLY A 99 -2.55 -2.99 -5.35
C GLY A 99 -2.84 -1.68 -6.07
N SER A 100 -2.99 -1.76 -7.39
CA SER A 100 -3.13 -0.59 -8.29
C SER A 100 -4.39 0.27 -8.03
N GLY A 101 -5.32 -0.20 -7.19
CA GLY A 101 -6.55 0.52 -6.88
C GLY A 101 -7.32 0.88 -8.16
N TRP A 102 -7.73 2.13 -8.28
CA TRP A 102 -8.43 2.65 -9.46
C TRP A 102 -7.53 2.90 -10.68
N GLY A 103 -6.28 2.44 -10.64
CA GLY A 103 -5.33 2.47 -11.76
C GLY A 103 -4.60 3.80 -11.96
N THR A 104 -4.88 4.82 -11.18
CA THR A 104 -4.36 6.18 -11.38
C THR A 104 -2.83 6.24 -11.41
N LEU A 105 -2.14 5.57 -10.49
CA LEU A 105 -0.68 5.56 -10.45
C LEU A 105 -0.09 4.85 -11.67
N ALA A 106 -0.61 3.67 -12.03
CA ALA A 106 -0.17 2.91 -13.19
C ALA A 106 -0.33 3.69 -14.50
N LEU A 107 -1.50 4.30 -14.71
CA LEU A 107 -1.79 5.13 -15.88
C LEU A 107 -0.89 6.37 -15.95
N ALA A 108 -0.66 7.02 -14.80
CA ALA A 108 0.23 8.19 -14.74
C ALA A 108 1.70 7.83 -15.01
N ILE A 109 2.18 6.70 -14.49
CA ILE A 109 3.52 6.18 -14.78
C ILE A 109 3.67 5.97 -16.30
N ALA A 110 2.77 5.20 -16.92
CA ALA A 110 2.83 4.92 -18.34
C ALA A 110 2.84 6.23 -19.18
N LYS A 111 1.91 7.13 -18.91
CA LYS A 111 1.78 8.42 -19.64
C LYS A 111 3.01 9.31 -19.49
N LYS A 112 3.64 9.35 -18.30
CA LYS A 112 4.73 10.28 -17.99
C LYS A 112 6.10 9.75 -18.34
N THR A 113 6.29 8.43 -18.38
CA THR A 113 7.62 7.81 -18.53
C THR A 113 7.74 6.97 -19.78
N ASN A 114 6.64 6.70 -20.49
CA ASN A 114 6.60 5.74 -21.60
C ASN A 114 7.04 4.33 -21.19
N ALA A 115 6.85 3.96 -19.92
CA ALA A 115 7.07 2.61 -19.41
C ALA A 115 5.87 1.69 -19.69
N ARG A 116 6.10 0.38 -19.66
CA ARG A 116 5.05 -0.64 -19.70
C ARG A 116 4.66 -1.00 -18.28
N VAL A 117 3.40 -0.82 -17.91
CA VAL A 117 2.95 -0.99 -16.53
C VAL A 117 1.96 -2.14 -16.43
N THR A 118 2.21 -3.05 -15.51
CA THR A 118 1.24 -4.04 -15.06
C THR A 118 0.67 -3.60 -13.73
N GLY A 119 -0.63 -3.30 -13.66
CA GLY A 119 -1.34 -3.02 -12.42
C GLY A 119 -2.10 -4.25 -11.95
N ILE A 120 -2.00 -4.59 -10.67
CA ILE A 120 -2.76 -5.72 -10.12
C ILE A 120 -3.65 -5.31 -8.96
N THR A 121 -4.85 -5.85 -8.93
CA THR A 121 -5.83 -5.67 -7.85
C THR A 121 -6.57 -6.96 -7.55
N LEU A 122 -7.25 -7.05 -6.40
CA LEU A 122 -8.17 -8.12 -6.04
C LEU A 122 -9.64 -7.70 -6.09
N SER A 123 -9.93 -6.43 -6.39
CA SER A 123 -11.29 -5.89 -6.56
C SER A 123 -11.69 -5.93 -8.03
N GLU A 124 -12.83 -6.56 -8.31
CA GLU A 124 -13.40 -6.62 -9.65
C GLU A 124 -13.80 -5.23 -10.16
N ASN A 125 -14.42 -4.42 -9.29
CA ASN A 125 -14.81 -3.04 -9.62
C ASN A 125 -13.60 -2.16 -10.01
N GLN A 126 -12.50 -2.24 -9.25
CA GLN A 126 -11.26 -1.52 -9.56
C GLN A 126 -10.63 -2.00 -10.88
N PHE A 127 -10.64 -3.30 -11.12
CA PHE A 127 -10.14 -3.91 -12.34
C PHE A 127 -10.90 -3.43 -13.57
N GLU A 128 -12.23 -3.46 -13.55
CA GLU A 128 -13.08 -2.99 -14.65
C GLU A 128 -12.91 -1.50 -14.91
N TYR A 129 -12.97 -0.69 -13.85
CA TYR A 129 -12.76 0.76 -13.94
C TYR A 129 -11.41 1.11 -14.56
N SER A 130 -10.34 0.49 -14.07
CA SER A 130 -8.98 0.77 -14.52
C SER A 130 -8.76 0.42 -15.99
N ASN A 131 -9.33 -0.70 -16.45
CA ASN A 131 -9.27 -1.09 -17.87
C ASN A 131 -10.05 -0.12 -18.76
N ASN A 132 -11.24 0.32 -18.33
CA ASN A 132 -12.01 1.31 -19.07
C ASN A 132 -11.26 2.64 -19.14
N LYS A 133 -10.66 3.06 -18.03
CA LYS A 133 -9.86 4.29 -17.98
C LYS A 133 -8.62 4.21 -18.87
N ALA A 134 -7.95 3.07 -18.95
CA ALA A 134 -6.84 2.85 -19.88
C ALA A 134 -7.25 3.00 -21.33
N LYS A 135 -8.43 2.49 -21.71
CA LYS A 135 -9.00 2.66 -23.05
C LYS A 135 -9.31 4.13 -23.36
N GLU A 136 -10.01 4.83 -22.45
CA GLU A 136 -10.33 6.26 -22.59
C GLU A 136 -9.08 7.12 -22.78
N MET A 137 -7.99 6.77 -22.11
CA MET A 137 -6.72 7.50 -22.20
C MET A 137 -5.82 7.04 -23.34
N ASN A 138 -6.24 6.08 -24.18
CA ASN A 138 -5.44 5.46 -25.24
C ASN A 138 -4.12 4.86 -24.73
N LEU A 139 -4.12 4.27 -23.53
CA LEU A 139 -2.96 3.66 -22.87
C LEU A 139 -3.02 2.13 -22.83
N SER A 140 -4.02 1.48 -23.45
CA SER A 140 -4.20 0.02 -23.43
C SER A 140 -3.00 -0.77 -24.00
N ASN A 141 -2.16 -0.14 -24.81
CA ASN A 141 -0.92 -0.76 -25.33
C ASN A 141 0.27 -0.65 -24.36
N GLN A 142 0.13 0.16 -23.30
CA GLN A 142 1.20 0.43 -22.33
C GLN A 142 0.85 -0.05 -20.93
N VAL A 143 -0.44 -0.17 -20.61
CA VAL A 143 -0.91 -0.57 -19.27
C VAL A 143 -1.79 -1.80 -19.39
N ASP A 144 -1.45 -2.83 -18.62
CA ASP A 144 -2.20 -4.09 -18.50
C ASP A 144 -2.66 -4.25 -17.05
N PHE A 145 -3.98 -4.23 -16.81
CA PHE A 145 -4.53 -4.49 -15.48
C PHE A 145 -4.94 -5.95 -15.36
N LYS A 146 -4.61 -6.58 -14.21
CA LYS A 146 -4.90 -8.00 -13.94
C LYS A 146 -5.62 -8.15 -12.60
N LEU A 147 -6.65 -9.00 -12.57
CA LEU A 147 -7.34 -9.41 -11.34
C LEU A 147 -6.62 -10.63 -10.76
N ILE A 148 -5.50 -10.41 -10.06
CA ILE A 148 -4.61 -11.48 -9.60
C ILE A 148 -3.90 -11.08 -8.29
N ASP A 149 -3.59 -12.08 -7.47
CA ASP A 149 -2.76 -11.90 -6.29
C ASP A 149 -1.27 -11.85 -6.67
N TYR A 150 -0.51 -10.93 -6.07
CA TYR A 150 0.93 -10.76 -6.34
C TYR A 150 1.75 -12.04 -6.15
N ARG A 151 1.29 -12.96 -5.29
CA ARG A 151 1.93 -14.26 -5.02
C ARG A 151 1.84 -15.23 -6.21
N GLN A 152 0.98 -14.98 -7.17
CA GLN A 152 0.75 -15.81 -8.37
C GLN A 152 1.50 -15.30 -9.59
N LEU A 153 2.16 -14.14 -9.48
CA LEU A 153 2.97 -13.59 -10.57
C LEU A 153 4.32 -14.31 -10.67
N ASN A 154 4.77 -14.49 -11.92
CA ASN A 154 6.07 -15.10 -12.24
C ASN A 154 6.92 -14.25 -13.19
N GLU A 155 6.38 -13.13 -13.69
CA GLU A 155 7.10 -12.22 -14.58
C GLU A 155 8.14 -11.38 -13.82
N LYS A 156 9.16 -10.93 -14.54
CA LYS A 156 10.19 -10.03 -14.00
C LYS A 156 9.92 -8.59 -14.39
N TYR A 157 10.22 -7.68 -13.46
CA TYR A 157 10.01 -6.24 -13.60
C TYR A 157 11.25 -5.45 -13.26
N ASP A 158 11.46 -4.32 -13.93
CA ASP A 158 12.55 -3.39 -13.63
C ASP A 158 12.24 -2.54 -12.40
N ARG A 159 10.95 -2.27 -12.19
CA ARG A 159 10.45 -1.49 -11.06
C ARG A 159 9.22 -2.16 -10.46
N VAL A 160 9.14 -2.15 -9.13
CA VAL A 160 7.95 -2.57 -8.39
C VAL A 160 7.51 -1.42 -7.50
N VAL A 161 6.24 -1.06 -7.56
CA VAL A 161 5.63 -0.07 -6.68
C VAL A 161 4.44 -0.69 -5.96
N SER A 162 4.24 -0.30 -4.71
CA SER A 162 3.07 -0.66 -3.91
C SER A 162 2.72 0.49 -2.98
N VAL A 163 1.51 1.02 -3.07
CA VAL A 163 1.07 2.20 -2.32
C VAL A 163 -0.24 1.90 -1.60
N GLY A 164 -0.21 1.92 -0.26
CA GLY A 164 -1.40 1.67 0.58
C GLY A 164 -1.92 0.23 0.55
N MET A 165 -1.12 -0.73 0.10
CA MET A 165 -1.50 -2.14 0.05
C MET A 165 -0.83 -2.97 1.15
N PHE A 166 0.37 -2.57 1.60
CA PHE A 166 1.16 -3.35 2.55
C PHE A 166 0.45 -3.54 3.89
N GLU A 167 -0.43 -2.62 4.27
CA GLU A 167 -1.30 -2.71 5.44
C GLU A 167 -2.20 -3.95 5.42
N HIS A 168 -2.53 -4.45 4.23
CA HIS A 168 -3.38 -5.63 4.03
C HIS A 168 -2.61 -6.95 3.93
N VAL A 169 -1.26 -6.91 3.91
CA VAL A 169 -0.43 -8.12 3.83
C VAL A 169 -0.54 -8.99 5.08
N GLY A 170 -0.55 -8.35 6.27
CA GLY A 170 -0.55 -9.04 7.56
C GLY A 170 0.85 -9.51 8.00
N ARG A 171 1.14 -9.36 9.29
CA ARG A 171 2.47 -9.57 9.92
C ARG A 171 3.13 -10.90 9.57
N LYS A 172 2.35 -11.99 9.52
CA LYS A 172 2.87 -13.35 9.23
C LYS A 172 3.39 -13.49 7.80
N PHE A 173 2.93 -12.63 6.88
CA PHE A 173 3.25 -12.72 5.46
C PHE A 173 4.30 -11.70 5.00
N TYR A 174 4.86 -10.87 5.88
CA TYR A 174 5.89 -9.90 5.49
C TYR A 174 7.09 -10.56 4.81
N LYS A 175 7.57 -11.70 5.35
CA LYS A 175 8.64 -12.46 4.70
C LYS A 175 8.23 -12.94 3.30
N THR A 176 7.03 -13.48 3.16
CA THR A 176 6.50 -13.93 1.86
C THR A 176 6.38 -12.76 0.89
N TYR A 177 5.88 -11.61 1.36
CA TYR A 177 5.75 -10.41 0.54
C TYR A 177 7.10 -9.95 -0.01
N PHE A 178 8.09 -9.71 0.85
CA PHE A 178 9.41 -9.24 0.41
C PHE A 178 10.16 -10.26 -0.42
N ASN A 179 10.05 -11.56 -0.11
CA ASN A 179 10.60 -12.61 -0.96
C ASN A 179 9.94 -12.62 -2.35
N THR A 180 8.63 -12.36 -2.44
CA THR A 180 7.95 -12.27 -3.73
C THR A 180 8.40 -11.02 -4.48
N VAL A 181 8.47 -9.85 -3.84
CA VAL A 181 9.00 -8.63 -4.46
C VAL A 181 10.42 -8.87 -4.99
N PHE A 182 11.31 -9.48 -4.20
CA PHE A 182 12.66 -9.83 -4.64
C PHE A 182 12.65 -10.75 -5.86
N LYS A 183 11.81 -11.78 -5.87
CA LYS A 183 11.66 -12.69 -7.01
C LYS A 183 11.14 -12.02 -8.26
N LEU A 184 10.26 -11.04 -8.12
CA LEU A 184 9.67 -10.31 -9.24
C LEU A 184 10.58 -9.21 -9.80
N LEU A 185 11.59 -8.75 -9.05
CA LEU A 185 12.55 -7.77 -9.52
C LEU A 185 13.61 -8.38 -10.44
N ASN A 186 13.98 -7.65 -11.47
CA ASN A 186 15.22 -7.85 -12.24
C ASN A 186 16.44 -7.57 -11.33
N GLU A 187 17.64 -8.00 -11.74
CA GLU A 187 18.88 -7.89 -10.95
C GLU A 187 19.19 -6.44 -10.49
N LYS A 188 18.94 -5.44 -11.35
CA LYS A 188 19.10 -4.01 -11.05
C LYS A 188 17.76 -3.32 -10.75
N GLY A 189 16.76 -4.10 -10.36
CA GLY A 189 15.42 -3.60 -10.10
C GLY A 189 15.32 -2.79 -8.81
N ILE A 190 14.38 -1.83 -8.78
CA ILE A 190 14.09 -1.01 -7.62
C ILE A 190 12.64 -1.24 -7.21
N ALA A 191 12.41 -1.43 -5.90
CA ALA A 191 11.07 -1.47 -5.32
C ALA A 191 10.83 -0.24 -4.45
N LEU A 192 9.62 0.33 -4.53
CA LEU A 192 9.13 1.38 -3.63
C LEU A 192 7.86 0.88 -2.94
N ILE A 193 7.92 0.78 -1.61
CA ILE A 193 6.78 0.37 -0.79
C ILE A 193 6.37 1.55 0.07
N HIS A 194 5.17 2.06 -0.15
CA HIS A 194 4.58 3.14 0.63
C HIS A 194 3.45 2.58 1.47
N THR A 195 3.50 2.80 2.78
CA THR A 195 2.53 2.26 3.73
C THR A 195 2.33 3.21 4.90
N ILE A 196 1.18 3.12 5.56
CA ILE A 196 0.99 3.75 6.86
C ILE A 196 1.86 3.00 7.86
N GLY A 197 2.81 3.71 8.48
CA GLY A 197 3.72 3.15 9.46
C GLY A 197 3.46 3.67 10.87
N SER A 198 3.82 2.87 11.88
CA SER A 198 3.80 3.27 13.28
C SER A 198 5.20 3.71 13.72
N SER A 199 5.30 4.89 14.36
CA SER A 199 6.51 5.34 15.06
C SER A 199 6.67 4.71 16.45
N MET A 200 5.66 3.95 16.89
CA MET A 200 5.64 3.25 18.18
C MET A 200 6.10 1.80 18.02
N PRO A 201 6.54 1.13 19.10
CA PRO A 201 6.76 -0.30 19.07
C PRO A 201 5.53 -1.08 18.56
N PRO A 202 5.70 -2.32 18.07
CA PRO A 202 4.62 -3.16 17.61
C PRO A 202 3.49 -3.27 18.63
N ARG A 203 2.26 -3.05 18.18
CA ARG A 203 1.04 -3.14 19.00
C ARG A 203 -0.11 -3.68 18.18
N ASP A 204 -1.08 -4.29 18.86
CA ASP A 204 -2.29 -4.75 18.18
C ASP A 204 -3.10 -3.57 17.66
N PRO A 205 -3.75 -3.71 16.50
CA PRO A 205 -4.63 -2.70 15.95
C PRO A 205 -5.80 -2.40 16.88
N GLN A 206 -6.32 -1.19 16.79
CA GLN A 206 -7.52 -0.83 17.56
C GLN A 206 -8.72 -1.63 17.05
N PRO A 207 -9.50 -2.29 17.96
CA PRO A 207 -10.63 -3.15 17.56
C PRO A 207 -11.69 -2.42 16.72
N TRP A 208 -11.92 -1.13 17.01
CA TRP A 208 -12.88 -0.32 16.26
C TRP A 208 -12.45 -0.13 14.80
N ILE A 209 -11.17 0.22 14.57
CA ILE A 209 -10.61 0.39 13.20
C ILE A 209 -10.66 -0.94 12.45
N GLN A 210 -10.29 -2.05 13.09
CA GLN A 210 -10.35 -3.37 12.48
C GLN A 210 -11.77 -3.80 12.11
N LYS A 211 -12.77 -3.42 12.93
CA LYS A 211 -14.15 -3.84 12.70
C LYS A 211 -14.84 -3.01 11.62
N TYR A 212 -14.61 -1.69 11.59
CA TYR A 212 -15.45 -0.77 10.82
C TYR A 212 -14.73 -0.06 9.67
N ILE A 213 -13.40 0.08 9.73
CA ILE A 213 -12.65 0.88 8.75
C ILE A 213 -11.76 0.00 7.88
N PHE A 214 -10.84 -0.76 8.49
CA PHE A 214 -9.87 -1.60 7.77
C PHE A 214 -9.87 -3.04 8.30
N PRO A 215 -10.86 -3.88 7.92
CA PRO A 215 -10.90 -5.27 8.32
C PRO A 215 -9.62 -6.01 7.90
N GLY A 216 -8.93 -6.62 8.87
CA GLY A 216 -7.66 -7.31 8.65
C GLY A 216 -6.45 -6.40 8.41
N GLY A 217 -6.63 -5.07 8.40
CA GLY A 217 -5.55 -4.10 8.24
C GLY A 217 -4.61 -4.05 9.45
N TYR A 218 -3.33 -3.78 9.20
CA TYR A 218 -2.31 -3.65 10.23
C TYR A 218 -1.32 -2.53 9.86
N THR A 219 -1.08 -1.64 10.83
CA THR A 219 -0.09 -0.55 10.68
C THR A 219 1.24 -1.01 11.25
N PRO A 220 2.24 -1.37 10.41
CA PRO A 220 3.50 -1.92 10.88
C PRO A 220 4.39 -0.86 11.53
N SER A 221 5.21 -1.28 12.50
CA SER A 221 6.38 -0.52 12.91
C SER A 221 7.57 -0.83 12.00
N LEU A 222 8.52 0.09 11.88
CA LEU A 222 9.72 -0.12 11.06
C LEU A 222 10.52 -1.36 11.50
N SER A 223 10.58 -1.64 12.82
CA SER A 223 11.26 -2.81 13.37
C SER A 223 10.66 -4.15 12.93
N GLU A 224 9.37 -4.18 12.58
CA GLU A 224 8.71 -5.39 12.06
C GLU A 224 8.99 -5.62 10.58
N VAL A 225 9.28 -4.54 9.85
CA VAL A 225 9.47 -4.55 8.39
C VAL A 225 10.95 -4.78 8.04
N ALA A 226 11.88 -4.21 8.78
CA ALA A 226 13.32 -4.27 8.51
C ALA A 226 13.86 -5.71 8.39
N LYS A 227 13.59 -6.56 9.38
CA LYS A 227 14.09 -7.94 9.39
C LYS A 227 13.56 -8.81 8.22
N PRO A 228 12.28 -8.78 7.84
CA PRO A 228 11.79 -9.42 6.61
C PRO A 228 12.47 -8.93 5.32
N ILE A 229 12.77 -7.63 5.21
CA ILE A 229 13.48 -7.06 4.05
C ILE A 229 14.89 -7.64 3.97
N GLU A 230 15.68 -7.54 5.04
CA GLU A 230 17.04 -8.09 5.10
C GLU A 230 17.08 -9.58 4.71
N LYS A 231 16.12 -10.36 5.21
CA LYS A 231 16.05 -11.81 4.94
C LYS A 231 15.59 -12.15 3.52
N SER A 232 15.03 -11.21 2.78
CA SER A 232 14.60 -11.42 1.39
C SER A 232 15.72 -11.24 0.37
N GLY A 233 16.85 -10.65 0.76
CA GLY A 233 17.95 -10.26 -0.12
C GLY A 233 17.79 -8.85 -0.71
N LEU A 234 16.73 -8.12 -0.36
CA LEU A 234 16.58 -6.70 -0.72
C LEU A 234 17.47 -5.83 0.17
N ILE A 235 17.99 -4.76 -0.41
CA ILE A 235 18.78 -3.74 0.29
C ILE A 235 17.92 -2.50 0.46
N VAL A 236 17.80 -2.02 1.71
CA VAL A 236 17.13 -0.74 1.98
C VAL A 236 18.06 0.38 1.56
N SER A 237 17.69 1.15 0.54
CA SER A 237 18.47 2.29 0.04
C SER A 237 17.99 3.63 0.58
N ASP A 238 16.71 3.73 0.97
CA ASP A 238 16.09 4.96 1.46
C ASP A 238 14.86 4.67 2.30
N ILE A 239 14.65 5.49 3.33
CA ILE A 239 13.42 5.50 4.16
C ILE A 239 13.00 6.95 4.35
N GLU A 240 11.80 7.28 3.86
CA GLU A 240 11.22 8.61 4.00
C GLU A 240 9.95 8.55 4.86
N VAL A 241 9.84 9.44 5.83
CA VAL A 241 8.70 9.52 6.74
C VAL A 241 7.82 10.72 6.38
N LEU A 242 6.63 10.45 5.86
CA LEU A 242 5.67 11.46 5.38
C LEU A 242 4.67 11.91 6.47
N ARG A 243 5.14 12.10 7.70
CA ARG A 243 4.31 12.31 8.89
C ARG A 243 3.21 13.38 8.71
N MET A 244 3.61 14.62 8.40
CA MET A 244 2.68 15.76 8.32
C MET A 244 1.84 15.71 7.03
N HIS A 245 2.36 15.14 5.95
CA HIS A 245 1.61 14.96 4.71
C HIS A 245 0.31 14.19 4.92
N TYR A 246 0.32 13.18 5.79
CA TYR A 246 -0.89 12.40 6.07
C TYR A 246 -1.91 13.19 6.89
N ALA A 247 -1.46 14.03 7.81
CA ALA A 247 -2.34 14.94 8.53
C ALA A 247 -3.02 15.96 7.59
N HIS A 248 -2.26 16.50 6.63
CA HIS A 248 -2.81 17.39 5.59
C HIS A 248 -3.77 16.63 4.65
N THR A 249 -3.44 15.41 4.24
CA THR A 249 -4.32 14.58 3.40
C THR A 249 -5.69 14.33 4.05
N LEU A 250 -5.72 14.14 5.37
CA LEU A 250 -6.98 13.86 6.10
C LEU A 250 -7.80 15.13 6.42
N ARG A 251 -7.24 16.33 6.26
CA ARG A 251 -7.94 17.60 6.49
C ARG A 251 -8.66 18.14 5.25
N ASN A 252 -8.21 17.74 4.08
CA ASN A 252 -8.78 18.13 2.79
C ASN A 252 -9.78 17.08 2.30
#